data_edc72ebf9b17e93f84a59a8fa4e1df02
#
_entry.id   edc72ebf9b17e93f84a59a8fa4e1df02
#
_cell.length_a   1.000
_cell.length_b   1.000
_cell.length_c   1.000
_cell.angle_alpha   90.00
_cell.angle_beta   90.00
_cell.angle_gamma   90.00
#
_symmetry.space_group_name_H-M   'P 1'
#
loop_
_entity.id
_entity.type
_entity.pdbx_description
1 polymer ?
#
loop_
_entity_poly.entity_id
_entity_poly.type
_entity_poly.pdbx_seq_one_letter_code
_entity_poly.pdbx_strand_id
1 'polypeptide(L)'
;MLFDALASVVIASCYDGDTCTTTTGERVRLACIDTPEQVGKRAEPAPAKDARDHLSNLVVGKKVGIRRITKDRYGRTVAELFLGTTNVQQEMVAGSDAEILRQYSHQCPWTEGR
;
A
#
# COMPACT_ATOMS: atom_id res chain seq x y z
N MET A 1 -21.58 -15.15 -14.33
CA MET A 1 -20.79 -15.12 -13.16
C MET A 1 -20.59 -13.73 -12.64
N LEU A 2 -20.73 -13.57 -11.37
CA LEU A 2 -20.52 -12.27 -10.78
C LEU A 2 -19.13 -12.19 -10.20
N PHE A 3 -18.47 -11.14 -10.53
CA PHE A 3 -17.30 -10.74 -9.78
C PHE A 3 -17.73 -9.70 -8.81
N ASP A 4 -17.37 -9.89 -7.58
CA ASP A 4 -17.45 -8.80 -6.64
C ASP A 4 -16.47 -7.75 -7.12
N ALA A 5 -16.99 -6.72 -7.70
CA ALA A 5 -16.16 -5.59 -7.99
C ALA A 5 -15.61 -5.07 -6.68
N LEU A 6 -14.30 -4.94 -6.60
CA LEU A 6 -13.71 -4.25 -5.46
C LEU A 6 -14.27 -2.85 -5.38
N ALA A 7 -14.46 -2.35 -4.17
CA ALA A 7 -14.67 -0.93 -3.97
C ALA A 7 -13.52 -0.18 -4.63
N SER A 8 -13.76 1.04 -5.04
CA SER A 8 -12.71 1.88 -5.63
C SER A 8 -12.59 3.18 -4.89
N VAL A 9 -11.37 3.70 -4.88
CA VAL A 9 -11.06 5.01 -4.31
C VAL A 9 -10.12 5.74 -5.26
N VAL A 10 -10.05 7.07 -5.12
CA VAL A 10 -9.06 7.88 -5.84
C VAL A 10 -8.01 8.32 -4.83
N ILE A 11 -6.75 8.11 -5.16
CA ILE A 11 -5.64 8.45 -4.28
C ILE A 11 -5.24 9.91 -4.50
N ALA A 12 -5.25 10.69 -3.42
CA ALA A 12 -4.86 12.09 -3.46
C ALA A 12 -3.35 12.26 -3.27
N SER A 13 -2.75 11.52 -2.35
CA SER A 13 -1.33 11.65 -2.04
C SER A 13 -0.84 10.42 -1.29
N CYS A 14 0.47 10.18 -1.31
CA CYS A 14 1.10 9.15 -0.49
C CYS A 14 2.16 9.81 0.38
N TYR A 15 2.11 9.53 1.69
CA TYR A 15 3.05 10.07 2.65
C TYR A 15 4.42 9.40 2.53
N ASP A 16 4.41 8.08 2.34
CA ASP A 16 5.60 7.25 2.17
C ASP A 16 5.28 6.08 1.26
N GLY A 17 6.13 5.08 1.22
CA GLY A 17 5.97 3.93 0.33
C GLY A 17 4.86 2.96 0.69
N ASP A 18 4.18 3.14 1.82
CA ASP A 18 3.13 2.22 2.26
C ASP A 18 1.90 2.90 2.86
N THR A 19 1.80 4.23 2.79
CA THR A 19 0.66 4.97 3.33
C THR A 19 0.21 6.06 2.37
N CYS A 20 -1.07 6.03 2.03
CA CYS A 20 -1.68 7.02 1.15
C CYS A 20 -2.97 7.56 1.76
N THR A 21 -3.42 8.71 1.24
CA THR A 21 -4.70 9.30 1.60
C THR A 21 -5.56 9.42 0.35
N THR A 22 -6.81 9.03 0.45
CA THR A 22 -7.76 9.16 -0.65
C THR A 22 -8.31 10.57 -0.74
N THR A 23 -8.99 10.87 -1.85
CA THR A 23 -9.62 12.18 -2.04
C THR A 23 -10.74 12.46 -1.04
N THR A 24 -11.27 11.44 -0.37
CA THR A 24 -12.28 11.62 0.68
C THR A 24 -11.68 11.70 2.08
N GLY A 25 -10.35 11.62 2.19
CA GLY A 25 -9.66 11.74 3.47
C GLY A 25 -9.38 10.42 4.17
N GLU A 26 -9.77 9.30 3.59
CA GLU A 26 -9.46 7.99 4.17
C GLU A 26 -7.95 7.76 4.09
N ARG A 27 -7.33 7.43 5.23
CA ARG A 27 -5.92 7.06 5.25
C ARG A 27 -5.80 5.57 5.07
N VAL A 28 -4.95 5.15 4.13
CA VAL A 28 -4.79 3.74 3.76
C VAL A 28 -3.35 3.32 4.02
N ARG A 29 -3.20 2.32 4.88
CA ARG A 29 -1.93 1.64 5.12
C ARG A 29 -1.91 0.39 4.24
N LEU A 30 -0.98 0.33 3.30
CA LEU A 30 -0.87 -0.84 2.42
C LEU A 30 -0.55 -2.08 3.24
N ALA A 31 -1.36 -3.13 3.04
CA ALA A 31 -1.28 -4.34 3.85
C ALA A 31 -0.02 -5.15 3.55
N CYS A 32 0.51 -5.80 4.56
CA CYS A 32 1.52 -6.87 4.45
C CYS A 32 2.89 -6.46 3.97
N ILE A 33 3.14 -5.16 3.80
CA ILE A 33 4.46 -4.69 3.39
C ILE A 33 4.96 -3.61 4.34
N ASP A 34 6.27 -3.42 4.32
CA ASP A 34 6.94 -2.35 5.05
C ASP A 34 7.93 -1.69 4.12
N THR A 35 8.06 -0.37 4.25
CA THR A 35 8.98 0.43 3.45
C THR A 35 9.87 1.25 4.36
N PRO A 36 11.01 1.76 3.85
CA PRO A 36 11.90 2.58 4.66
C PRO A 36 11.20 3.81 5.23
N GLU A 37 11.57 4.17 6.44
CA GLU A 37 10.99 5.31 7.15
C GLU A 37 11.70 6.61 6.75
N GLN A 38 10.93 7.70 6.66
CA GLN A 38 11.47 9.01 6.31
C GLN A 38 12.09 9.71 7.51
N VAL A 39 11.55 9.46 8.70
CA VAL A 39 11.96 10.15 9.94
C VAL A 39 12.03 9.14 11.08
N GLY A 40 12.75 9.51 12.13
CA GLY A 40 12.87 8.68 13.33
C GLY A 40 14.20 7.97 13.42
N LYS A 41 14.34 7.10 14.41
CA LYS A 41 15.61 6.43 14.73
C LYS A 41 16.08 5.49 13.64
N ARG A 42 15.14 4.95 12.85
CA ARG A 42 15.44 4.01 11.78
C ARG A 42 15.24 4.62 10.40
N ALA A 43 15.30 5.94 10.33
CA ALA A 43 15.07 6.63 9.07
C ALA A 43 16.15 6.29 8.04
N GLU A 44 15.69 6.05 6.84
CA GLU A 44 16.52 5.85 5.65
C GLU A 44 15.98 6.81 4.58
N PRO A 45 16.37 8.10 4.63
CA PRO A 45 15.70 9.13 3.84
C PRO A 45 15.71 8.88 2.33
N ALA A 46 16.82 8.43 1.75
CA ALA A 46 16.89 8.23 0.32
C ALA A 46 16.05 7.03 -0.14
N PRO A 47 16.16 5.82 0.46
CA PRO A 47 15.26 4.73 0.14
C PRO A 47 13.80 5.04 0.43
N ALA A 48 13.51 5.79 1.49
CA ALA A 48 12.14 6.18 1.83
C ALA A 48 11.54 7.08 0.74
N LYS A 49 12.31 8.05 0.26
CA LYS A 49 11.87 8.92 -0.83
C LYS A 49 11.62 8.12 -2.10
N ASP A 50 12.50 7.20 -2.44
CA ASP A 50 12.37 6.36 -3.63
C ASP A 50 11.10 5.52 -3.56
N ALA A 51 10.83 4.90 -2.41
CA ALA A 51 9.62 4.10 -2.20
C ALA A 51 8.36 4.96 -2.30
N ARG A 52 8.36 6.13 -1.67
CA ARG A 52 7.23 7.08 -1.76
C ARG A 52 6.98 7.50 -3.21
N ASP A 53 8.04 7.85 -3.93
CA ASP A 53 7.93 8.31 -5.32
C ASP A 53 7.42 7.19 -6.22
N HIS A 54 7.90 5.96 -6.02
CA HIS A 54 7.41 4.80 -6.78
C HIS A 54 5.92 4.59 -6.54
N LEU A 55 5.49 4.56 -5.29
CA LEU A 55 4.08 4.39 -4.97
C LEU A 55 3.23 5.54 -5.53
N SER A 56 3.70 6.77 -5.36
CA SER A 56 2.97 7.93 -5.88
C SER A 56 2.82 7.88 -7.39
N ASN A 57 3.85 7.48 -8.11
CA ASN A 57 3.79 7.33 -9.56
C ASN A 57 2.80 6.25 -9.98
N LEU A 58 2.64 5.21 -9.16
CA LEU A 58 1.70 4.14 -9.46
C LEU A 58 0.24 4.58 -9.26
N VAL A 59 -0.06 5.32 -8.21
CA VAL A 59 -1.46 5.43 -7.74
C VAL A 59 -2.00 6.85 -7.61
N VAL A 60 -1.18 7.87 -7.41
CA VAL A 60 -1.68 9.23 -7.15
C VAL A 60 -2.46 9.76 -8.36
N GLY A 61 -3.65 10.29 -8.08
CA GLY A 61 -4.55 10.81 -9.12
C GLY A 61 -5.33 9.74 -9.84
N LYS A 62 -5.16 8.49 -9.48
CA LYS A 62 -5.81 7.37 -10.17
C LYS A 62 -6.91 6.75 -9.31
N LYS A 63 -7.90 6.19 -10.00
CA LYS A 63 -8.92 5.36 -9.39
C LYS A 63 -8.35 3.96 -9.26
N VAL A 64 -8.28 3.46 -8.03
CA VAL A 64 -7.72 2.14 -7.73
C VAL A 64 -8.75 1.30 -7.00
N GLY A 65 -8.67 -0.02 -7.20
CA GLY A 65 -9.44 -0.96 -6.40
C GLY A 65 -8.88 -1.03 -5.00
N ILE A 66 -9.74 -1.25 -4.01
CA ILE A 66 -9.33 -1.36 -2.63
C ILE A 66 -10.00 -2.57 -1.97
N ARG A 67 -9.21 -3.43 -1.35
CA ARG A 67 -9.69 -4.52 -0.51
C ARG A 67 -9.35 -4.17 0.93
N ARG A 68 -10.34 -3.66 1.65
CA ARG A 68 -10.16 -3.29 3.06
C ARG A 68 -10.12 -4.54 3.92
N ILE A 69 -9.16 -4.59 4.82
CA ILE A 69 -8.93 -5.75 5.68
C ILE A 69 -9.33 -5.43 7.12
N THR A 70 -8.77 -4.36 7.68
CA THR A 70 -9.01 -3.98 9.06
C THR A 70 -8.67 -2.49 9.26
N LYS A 71 -8.81 -2.02 10.46
CA LYS A 71 -8.32 -0.72 10.90
C LYS A 71 -7.16 -0.92 11.87
N ASP A 72 -6.16 -0.07 11.80
CA ASP A 72 -5.10 -0.10 12.79
C ASP A 72 -5.43 0.85 13.95
N ARG A 73 -4.57 0.83 14.96
CA ARG A 73 -4.79 1.65 16.17
C ARG A 73 -4.67 3.16 15.92
N TYR A 74 -4.15 3.56 14.76
CA TYR A 74 -4.02 4.97 14.38
C TYR A 74 -5.18 5.43 13.51
N GLY A 75 -6.18 4.59 13.30
CA GLY A 75 -7.35 4.92 12.49
C GLY A 75 -7.13 4.79 11.00
N ARG A 76 -6.02 4.21 10.56
CA ARG A 76 -5.79 3.96 9.14
C ARG A 76 -6.50 2.69 8.72
N THR A 77 -7.02 2.68 7.50
CA THR A 77 -7.54 1.46 6.89
C THR A 77 -6.37 0.63 6.38
N VAL A 78 -6.22 -0.57 6.90
CA VAL A 78 -5.24 -1.54 6.36
C VAL A 78 -5.91 -2.23 5.18
N ALA A 79 -5.32 -2.10 4.00
CA ALA A 79 -5.97 -2.57 2.77
C ALA A 79 -4.94 -2.91 1.70
N GLU A 80 -5.40 -3.69 0.72
CA GLU A 80 -4.66 -3.86 -0.51
C GLU A 80 -5.23 -2.95 -1.59
N LEU A 81 -4.34 -2.37 -2.38
CA LEU A 81 -4.69 -1.54 -3.53
C LEU A 81 -4.38 -2.30 -4.82
N PHE A 82 -5.24 -2.08 -5.82
CA PHE A 82 -5.10 -2.71 -7.14
C PHE A 82 -5.23 -1.66 -8.23
N LEU A 83 -4.28 -1.66 -9.13
CA LEU A 83 -4.34 -0.86 -10.35
C LEU A 83 -4.74 -1.80 -11.49
N GLY A 84 -6.03 -1.83 -11.82
CA GLY A 84 -6.57 -2.87 -12.67
C GLY A 84 -6.40 -4.24 -11.98
N THR A 85 -5.70 -5.15 -12.62
CA THR A 85 -5.40 -6.48 -12.05
C THR A 85 -4.07 -6.52 -11.32
N THR A 86 -3.33 -5.41 -11.32
CA THR A 86 -2.02 -5.35 -10.68
C THR A 86 -2.16 -5.08 -9.19
N ASN A 87 -1.59 -5.97 -8.39
CA ASN A 87 -1.49 -5.78 -6.94
C ASN A 87 -0.37 -4.77 -6.66
N VAL A 88 -0.73 -3.60 -6.13
CA VAL A 88 0.23 -2.50 -5.92
C VAL A 88 1.29 -2.89 -4.90
N GLN A 89 0.91 -3.60 -3.85
CA GLN A 89 1.83 -4.06 -2.82
C GLN A 89 2.90 -4.98 -3.41
N GLN A 90 2.46 -5.87 -4.27
CA GLN A 90 3.36 -6.81 -4.94
C GLN A 90 4.35 -6.09 -5.86
N GLU A 91 3.89 -5.02 -6.54
CA GLU A 91 4.76 -4.18 -7.35
C GLU A 91 5.84 -3.49 -6.51
N MET A 92 5.47 -3.02 -5.32
CA MET A 92 6.45 -2.37 -4.43
C MET A 92 7.52 -3.37 -3.97
N VAL A 93 7.14 -4.61 -3.69
CA VAL A 93 8.09 -5.66 -3.32
C VAL A 93 8.96 -6.04 -4.52
N ALA A 94 8.36 -6.20 -5.69
CA ALA A 94 9.10 -6.55 -6.91
C ALA A 94 10.13 -5.49 -7.28
N GLY A 95 9.84 -4.22 -7.04
CA GLY A 95 10.76 -3.11 -7.27
C GLY A 95 11.80 -2.91 -6.18
N SER A 96 11.83 -3.79 -5.18
CA SER A 96 12.74 -3.71 -4.03
C SER A 96 12.53 -2.48 -3.14
N ASP A 97 11.37 -1.84 -3.24
CA ASP A 97 11.03 -0.68 -2.40
C ASP A 97 10.36 -1.09 -1.09
N ALA A 98 9.92 -2.33 -1.00
CA ALA A 98 9.20 -2.83 0.16
C ALA A 98 9.60 -4.26 0.48
N GLU A 99 9.42 -4.63 1.73
CA GLU A 99 9.59 -6.00 2.22
C GLU A 99 8.24 -6.55 2.68
N ILE A 100 8.08 -7.86 2.60
CA ILE A 100 6.88 -8.52 3.11
C ILE A 100 6.97 -8.61 4.63
N LEU A 101 5.92 -8.17 5.32
CA LEU A 101 5.78 -8.34 6.77
C LEU A 101 5.21 -9.74 7.03
N ARG A 102 6.06 -10.67 7.38
CA ARG A 102 5.69 -12.09 7.51
C ARG A 102 4.61 -12.33 8.56
N GLN A 103 4.59 -11.56 9.63
CA GLN A 103 3.58 -11.70 10.68
C GLN A 103 2.16 -11.41 10.19
N TYR A 104 2.01 -10.73 9.07
CA TYR A 104 0.71 -10.40 8.48
C TYR A 104 0.42 -11.14 7.19
N SER A 105 1.24 -12.14 6.81
CA SER A 105 1.08 -12.88 5.56
C SER A 105 -0.30 -13.50 5.41
N HIS A 106 -0.94 -13.88 6.51
CA HIS A 106 -2.28 -14.46 6.47
C HIS A 106 -3.33 -13.50 5.89
N GLN A 107 -3.07 -12.20 5.90
CA GLN A 107 -3.97 -11.20 5.32
C GLN A 107 -3.84 -11.08 3.81
N CYS A 108 -2.73 -11.55 3.26
CA CYS A 108 -2.37 -11.34 1.85
C CYS A 108 -1.90 -12.65 1.22
N PRO A 109 -2.81 -13.40 0.59
CA PRO A 109 -2.46 -14.72 0.04
C PRO A 109 -1.29 -14.72 -0.94
N TRP A 110 -1.09 -13.62 -1.68
CA TRP A 110 0.03 -13.54 -2.62
C TRP A 110 1.40 -13.60 -1.94
N THR A 111 1.48 -13.37 -0.63
CA THR A 111 2.74 -13.46 0.12
C THR A 111 3.15 -14.89 0.43
N GLU A 112 2.22 -15.83 0.31
CA GLU A 112 2.50 -17.23 0.56
C GLU A 112 3.48 -17.75 -0.50
N GLY A 113 4.52 -18.44 -0.06
CA GLY A 113 5.54 -18.95 -0.96
C GLY A 113 6.59 -17.94 -1.41
N ARG A 114 6.57 -16.76 -0.85
CA ARG A 114 7.51 -15.70 -1.21
C ARG A 114 8.67 -15.58 -0.22
#